data_399c89e4baca7ec835ffadced9a13a72
#
_entry.id   399c89e4baca7ec835ffadced9a13a72
#
_cell.length_a   1.000
_cell.length_b   1.000
_cell.length_c   1.000
_cell.angle_alpha   90.00
_cell.angle_beta   90.00
_cell.angle_gamma   90.00
#
_symmetry.space_group_name_H-M   'P 1'
#
loop_
_entity.id
_entity.type
_entity.pdbx_description
1 polymer ?
#
loop_
_entity_poly.entity_id
_entity_poly.type
_entity_poly.pdbx_seq_one_letter_code
_entity_poly.pdbx_strand_id
1 'polypeptide(L)'
;MIRFENVTKRYPNQSHPALDGIDLNIDRGEFVFIVGASGSGKSTLVRLTIREEVVSSGRLLVGGHDLRKMPQRKVPQLRRQVGTIFQDFRLLPNKTVQQNVAYALQVIGRPRRAIRALVPETLELVGLAGMEKRMPHELSGGEQQRVAIARAVVNKPPVLLADEPTGNLDPATSLDIVQLLRRIHDSGTTIVMATHDNVIVDEMRKRVVELEDGVIIRDEEGGSYVPKAVDSRDRDEREADRAHDDHDEYDDDGALPPQEDRPIGEVHALDDWDDDAEDLLR
;
A
#
# COMPACT_ATOMS: atom_id res chain seq x y z
N MET A 1 1.91 -6.86 13.58
CA MET A 1 2.77 -5.84 12.96
C MET A 1 1.94 -4.72 12.34
N ILE A 2 0.90 -5.04 11.60
CA ILE A 2 -0.12 -4.12 11.07
C ILE A 2 -1.47 -4.56 11.62
N ARG A 3 -2.31 -3.65 12.13
CA ARG A 3 -3.64 -3.98 12.63
C ARG A 3 -4.66 -2.94 12.20
N PHE A 4 -5.69 -3.39 11.54
CA PHE A 4 -6.91 -2.66 11.22
C PHE A 4 -7.96 -3.05 12.25
N GLU A 5 -8.60 -2.08 12.88
CA GLU A 5 -9.67 -2.25 13.89
C GLU A 5 -10.88 -1.45 13.40
N ASN A 6 -11.86 -2.12 12.83
CA ASN A 6 -13.08 -1.57 12.25
C ASN A 6 -12.80 -0.35 11.33
N VAL A 7 -11.88 -0.53 10.38
CA VAL A 7 -11.38 0.55 9.53
C VAL A 7 -12.29 0.76 8.33
N THR A 8 -12.82 1.98 8.21
CA THR A 8 -13.57 2.43 7.02
C THR A 8 -12.84 3.55 6.32
N LYS A 9 -12.81 3.52 4.99
CA LYS A 9 -12.30 4.60 4.13
C LYS A 9 -13.32 4.97 3.07
N ARG A 10 -13.77 6.22 3.11
CA ARG A 10 -14.63 6.86 2.09
C ARG A 10 -13.84 7.92 1.35
N TYR A 11 -13.96 7.95 0.02
CA TYR A 11 -13.44 9.04 -0.81
C TYR A 11 -14.56 10.04 -1.13
N PRO A 12 -14.24 11.37 -1.23
CA PRO A 12 -15.22 12.38 -1.57
C PRO A 12 -15.96 12.06 -2.83
N ASN A 13 -16.53 11.73 -3.52
CA ASN A 13 -17.17 11.46 -4.82
C ASN A 13 -17.49 9.99 -5.07
N GLN A 14 -17.42 9.13 -4.04
CA GLN A 14 -17.83 7.73 -4.16
C GLN A 14 -19.07 7.48 -3.30
N SER A 15 -20.06 6.79 -3.88
CA SER A 15 -21.29 6.40 -3.18
C SER A 15 -21.05 5.36 -2.08
N HIS A 16 -20.10 4.45 -2.32
CA HIS A 16 -19.75 3.38 -1.40
C HIS A 16 -18.35 3.60 -0.81
N PRO A 17 -18.08 3.14 0.41
CA PRO A 17 -16.75 3.17 0.98
C PRO A 17 -15.78 2.29 0.17
N ALA A 18 -14.53 2.73 0.02
CA ALA A 18 -13.49 1.93 -0.61
C ALA A 18 -12.98 0.80 0.31
N LEU A 19 -13.16 0.96 1.63
CA LEU A 19 -13.01 -0.07 2.65
C LEU A 19 -14.10 0.17 3.69
N ASP A 20 -14.76 -0.90 4.13
CA ASP A 20 -15.89 -0.84 5.05
C ASP A 20 -15.72 -1.82 6.20
N GLY A 21 -15.52 -1.29 7.40
CA GLY A 21 -15.42 -2.06 8.63
C GLY A 21 -14.30 -3.11 8.65
N ILE A 22 -13.14 -2.85 8.06
CA ILE A 22 -12.05 -3.83 7.96
C ILE A 22 -11.44 -4.14 9.33
N ASP A 23 -11.48 -5.40 9.71
CA ASP A 23 -10.72 -5.99 10.80
C ASP A 23 -9.68 -6.95 10.24
N LEU A 24 -8.39 -6.62 10.42
CA LEU A 24 -7.26 -7.41 9.89
C LEU A 24 -6.05 -7.27 10.80
N ASN A 25 -5.46 -8.39 11.20
CA ASN A 25 -4.19 -8.40 11.91
C ASN A 25 -3.13 -9.11 11.06
N ILE A 26 -2.00 -8.46 10.83
CA ILE A 26 -0.82 -9.03 10.15
C ILE A 26 0.33 -8.99 11.14
N ASP A 27 0.84 -10.16 11.51
CA ASP A 27 1.90 -10.31 12.48
C ASP A 27 3.30 -10.13 11.84
N ARG A 28 4.30 -10.04 12.68
CA ARG A 28 5.68 -9.90 12.20
C ARG A 28 6.14 -11.23 11.59
N GLY A 29 6.78 -11.14 10.43
CA GLY A 29 7.31 -12.30 9.71
C GLY A 29 6.25 -13.06 8.90
N GLU A 30 5.05 -12.52 8.74
CA GLU A 30 4.06 -13.08 7.82
C GLU A 30 4.30 -12.68 6.37
N PHE A 31 3.91 -13.55 5.45
CA PHE A 31 3.69 -13.23 4.04
C PHE A 31 2.19 -13.35 3.75
N VAL A 32 1.55 -12.22 3.46
CA VAL A 32 0.10 -12.15 3.25
C VAL A 32 -0.20 -11.65 1.85
N PHE A 33 -1.02 -12.38 1.11
CA PHE A 33 -1.62 -11.92 -0.12
C PHE A 33 -2.94 -11.19 0.17
N ILE A 34 -3.13 -10.02 -0.42
CA ILE A 34 -4.40 -9.31 -0.48
C ILE A 34 -4.93 -9.48 -1.90
N VAL A 35 -6.00 -10.26 -2.07
CA VAL A 35 -6.57 -10.57 -3.37
C VAL A 35 -7.97 -9.96 -3.54
N GLY A 36 -8.50 -9.98 -4.75
CA GLY A 36 -9.83 -9.48 -5.09
C GLY A 36 -9.85 -8.78 -6.44
N ALA A 37 -11.03 -8.50 -6.95
CA ALA A 37 -11.24 -7.82 -8.23
C ALA A 37 -10.63 -6.41 -8.27
N SER A 38 -10.51 -5.83 -9.47
CA SER A 38 -10.13 -4.42 -9.60
C SER A 38 -11.19 -3.55 -8.91
N GLY A 39 -10.73 -2.59 -8.09
CA GLY A 39 -11.62 -1.72 -7.32
C GLY A 39 -12.04 -2.27 -5.94
N SER A 40 -11.71 -3.49 -5.57
CA SER A 40 -12.11 -4.10 -4.28
C SER A 40 -11.51 -3.45 -3.02
N GLY A 41 -10.59 -2.46 -3.16
CA GLY A 41 -10.00 -1.74 -2.02
C GLY A 41 -8.53 -2.07 -1.73
N LYS A 42 -7.88 -3.01 -2.44
CA LYS A 42 -6.48 -3.45 -2.21
C LYS A 42 -5.48 -2.28 -2.14
N SER A 43 -5.43 -1.44 -3.17
CA SER A 43 -4.52 -0.28 -3.20
C SER A 43 -4.87 0.76 -2.13
N THR A 44 -6.15 0.86 -1.73
CA THR A 44 -6.56 1.72 -0.62
C THR A 44 -5.97 1.23 0.71
N LEU A 45 -6.00 -0.09 0.95
CA LEU A 45 -5.39 -0.71 2.12
C LEU A 45 -3.87 -0.40 2.19
N VAL A 46 -3.16 -0.54 1.06
CA VAL A 46 -1.72 -0.19 0.94
C VAL A 46 -1.50 1.29 1.24
N ARG A 47 -2.26 2.20 0.62
CA ARG A 47 -2.13 3.67 0.81
C ARG A 47 -2.40 4.11 2.25
N LEU A 48 -3.37 3.50 2.93
CA LEU A 48 -3.63 3.74 4.35
C LEU A 48 -2.43 3.33 5.20
N THR A 49 -1.82 2.17 4.92
CA THR A 49 -0.71 1.62 5.71
C THR A 49 0.55 2.49 5.66
N ILE A 50 0.81 3.18 4.54
CA ILE A 50 1.93 4.15 4.41
C ILE A 50 1.52 5.58 4.77
N ARG A 51 0.30 5.78 5.27
CA ARG A 51 -0.24 7.10 5.61
C ARG A 51 -0.23 8.08 4.42
N GLU A 52 -0.40 7.57 3.19
CA GLU A 52 -0.72 8.37 2.01
C GLU A 52 -2.17 8.86 2.09
N GLU A 53 -3.04 7.99 2.60
CA GLU A 53 -4.43 8.27 2.94
C GLU A 53 -4.68 8.15 4.46
N VAL A 54 -5.76 8.74 4.92
CA VAL A 54 -6.22 8.67 6.32
C VAL A 54 -7.51 7.89 6.39
N VAL A 55 -7.66 7.06 7.42
CA VAL A 55 -8.91 6.36 7.69
C VAL A 55 -10.05 7.36 7.96
N SER A 56 -11.24 7.09 7.44
CA SER A 56 -12.44 7.88 7.74
C SER A 56 -12.96 7.57 9.16
N SER A 57 -13.03 6.28 9.50
CA SER A 57 -13.36 5.80 10.86
C SER A 57 -12.52 4.59 11.22
N GLY A 58 -12.64 4.10 12.46
CA GLY A 58 -11.85 3.00 12.97
C GLY A 58 -10.42 3.39 13.35
N ARG A 59 -9.55 2.39 13.51
CA ARG A 59 -8.18 2.57 13.98
C ARG A 59 -7.20 1.71 13.18
N LEU A 60 -6.13 2.31 12.68
CA LEU A 60 -5.04 1.61 11.99
C LEU A 60 -3.74 1.78 12.76
N LEU A 61 -3.16 0.65 13.15
CA LEU A 61 -1.87 0.56 13.85
C LEU A 61 -0.82 -0.04 12.92
N VAL A 62 0.34 0.60 12.80
CA VAL A 62 1.51 0.08 12.08
C VAL A 62 2.74 0.24 12.95
N GLY A 63 3.43 -0.86 13.23
CA GLY A 63 4.57 -0.86 14.14
C GLY A 63 4.23 -0.32 15.54
N GLY A 64 2.99 -0.51 16.01
CA GLY A 64 2.48 0.00 17.29
C GLY A 64 2.04 1.46 17.27
N HIS A 65 2.17 2.17 16.13
CA HIS A 65 1.75 3.57 16.00
C HIS A 65 0.34 3.68 15.42
N ASP A 66 -0.55 4.40 16.09
CA ASP A 66 -1.89 4.74 15.59
C ASP A 66 -1.77 5.81 14.49
N LEU A 67 -2.05 5.42 13.24
CA LEU A 67 -1.86 6.29 12.07
C LEU A 67 -2.88 7.42 12.01
N ARG A 68 -4.08 7.27 12.57
CA ARG A 68 -5.08 8.33 12.61
C ARG A 68 -4.62 9.49 13.48
N LYS A 69 -3.99 9.18 14.62
CA LYS A 69 -3.50 10.17 15.60
C LYS A 69 -2.09 10.66 15.29
N MET A 70 -1.39 10.05 14.32
CA MET A 70 -0.01 10.38 14.01
C MET A 70 0.11 11.78 13.39
N PRO A 71 0.91 12.70 13.98
CA PRO A 71 1.15 14.00 13.41
C PRO A 71 1.96 13.90 12.12
N GLN A 72 1.69 14.78 11.15
CA GLN A 72 2.29 14.74 9.81
C GLN A 72 3.84 14.70 9.84
N ARG A 73 4.46 15.39 10.78
CA ARG A 73 5.93 15.41 10.98
C ARG A 73 6.53 14.03 11.32
N LYS A 74 5.71 13.08 11.81
CA LYS A 74 6.16 11.70 12.13
C LYS A 74 5.95 10.72 10.98
N VAL A 75 5.19 11.08 9.94
CA VAL A 75 4.95 10.21 8.78
C VAL A 75 6.24 9.78 8.07
N PRO A 76 7.28 10.64 7.89
CA PRO A 76 8.55 10.20 7.33
C PRO A 76 9.25 9.10 8.17
N GLN A 77 9.10 9.09 9.48
CA GLN A 77 9.66 8.03 10.35
C GLN A 77 8.95 6.69 10.14
N LEU A 78 7.61 6.71 10.00
CA LEU A 78 6.82 5.53 9.63
C LEU A 78 7.28 4.98 8.28
N ARG A 79 7.36 5.82 7.24
CA ARG A 79 7.73 5.41 5.88
C ARG A 79 9.16 4.86 5.76
N ARG A 80 10.06 5.18 6.70
CA ARG A 80 11.38 4.54 6.79
C ARG A 80 11.33 3.09 7.24
N GLN A 81 10.25 2.69 7.93
CA GLN A 81 10.04 1.32 8.42
C GLN A 81 9.19 0.48 7.46
N VAL A 82 8.65 1.09 6.41
CA VAL A 82 7.80 0.43 5.42
C VAL A 82 8.38 0.64 4.04
N GLY A 83 8.94 -0.42 3.46
CA GLY A 83 9.31 -0.43 2.05
C GLY A 83 8.04 -0.53 1.20
N THR A 84 8.00 0.14 0.05
CA THR A 84 6.84 0.08 -0.84
C THR A 84 7.28 -0.14 -2.28
N ILE A 85 6.66 -1.12 -2.92
CA ILE A 85 6.81 -1.46 -4.34
C ILE A 85 5.48 -1.14 -5.01
N PHE A 86 5.54 -0.40 -6.13
CA PHE A 86 4.37 0.00 -6.90
C PHE A 86 4.36 -0.70 -8.26
N GLN A 87 3.20 -0.85 -8.86
CA GLN A 87 3.01 -1.45 -10.17
C GLN A 87 3.76 -0.70 -11.28
N ASP A 88 3.85 0.63 -11.21
CA ASP A 88 4.45 1.52 -12.20
C ASP A 88 5.95 1.83 -11.94
N PHE A 89 6.64 1.00 -11.17
CA PHE A 89 8.06 1.07 -10.78
C PHE A 89 8.48 2.38 -10.09
N ARG A 90 7.97 3.53 -10.47
CA ARG A 90 8.30 4.89 -9.98
C ARG A 90 9.79 5.16 -9.90
N LEU A 91 10.54 4.73 -10.93
CA LEU A 91 11.97 5.00 -11.00
C LEU A 91 12.23 6.48 -11.33
N LEU A 92 13.37 6.98 -10.84
CA LEU A 92 13.87 8.30 -11.18
C LEU A 92 14.54 8.23 -12.57
N PRO A 93 13.92 8.80 -13.63
CA PRO A 93 14.34 8.55 -15.00
C PRO A 93 15.72 9.13 -15.33
N ASN A 94 16.14 10.17 -14.61
CA ASN A 94 17.43 10.86 -14.81
C ASN A 94 18.53 10.34 -13.85
N LYS A 95 18.33 9.17 -13.26
CA LYS A 95 19.29 8.53 -12.33
C LYS A 95 19.57 7.11 -12.76
N THR A 96 20.84 6.70 -12.65
CA THR A 96 21.26 5.32 -12.92
C THR A 96 20.62 4.35 -11.91
N VAL A 97 20.72 3.05 -12.17
CA VAL A 97 20.30 1.97 -11.26
C VAL A 97 20.87 2.20 -9.86
N GLN A 98 22.19 2.37 -9.74
CA GLN A 98 22.86 2.62 -8.47
C GLN A 98 22.34 3.89 -7.78
N GLN A 99 22.12 4.96 -8.54
CA GLN A 99 21.63 6.23 -8.01
C GLN A 99 20.16 6.13 -7.53
N ASN A 100 19.31 5.36 -8.23
CA ASN A 100 17.94 5.10 -7.81
C ASN A 100 17.90 4.43 -6.44
N VAL A 101 18.73 3.39 -6.23
CA VAL A 101 18.79 2.67 -4.94
C VAL A 101 19.44 3.54 -3.86
N ALA A 102 20.56 4.22 -4.19
CA ALA A 102 21.25 5.11 -3.26
C ALA A 102 20.37 6.26 -2.76
N TYR A 103 19.47 6.77 -3.61
CA TYR A 103 18.58 7.88 -3.28
C TYR A 103 17.71 7.60 -2.05
N ALA A 104 17.19 6.38 -1.91
CA ALA A 104 16.40 5.99 -0.73
C ALA A 104 17.20 6.17 0.58
N LEU A 105 18.48 5.82 0.58
CA LEU A 105 19.36 5.98 1.72
C LEU A 105 19.78 7.45 1.97
N GLN A 106 19.94 8.22 0.88
CA GLN A 106 20.27 9.65 0.96
C GLN A 106 19.15 10.45 1.61
N VAL A 107 17.89 10.22 1.19
CA VAL A 107 16.69 10.89 1.75
C VAL A 107 16.54 10.65 3.25
N ILE A 108 16.92 9.50 3.74
CA ILE A 108 16.87 9.19 5.19
C ILE A 108 18.13 9.61 5.96
N GLY A 109 19.08 10.27 5.29
CA GLY A 109 20.29 10.79 5.92
C GLY A 109 21.37 9.75 6.25
N ARG A 110 21.42 8.61 5.54
CA ARG A 110 22.49 7.62 5.77
C ARG A 110 23.85 8.17 5.34
N PRO A 111 24.92 7.90 6.11
CA PRO A 111 26.26 8.37 5.76
C PRO A 111 26.77 7.73 4.48
N ARG A 112 27.57 8.45 3.68
CA ARG A 112 28.13 8.00 2.40
C ARG A 112 28.82 6.63 2.48
N ARG A 113 29.49 6.33 3.61
CA ARG A 113 30.15 5.04 3.82
C ARG A 113 29.13 3.88 3.83
N ALA A 114 27.99 4.05 4.53
CA ALA A 114 26.92 3.04 4.56
C ALA A 114 26.26 2.87 3.18
N ILE A 115 26.04 3.96 2.44
CA ILE A 115 25.47 3.90 1.08
C ILE A 115 26.40 3.10 0.15
N ARG A 116 27.72 3.33 0.20
CA ARG A 116 28.72 2.61 -0.61
C ARG A 116 28.77 1.10 -0.32
N ALA A 117 28.43 0.68 0.89
CA ALA A 117 28.39 -0.73 1.27
C ALA A 117 27.03 -1.37 0.90
N LEU A 118 25.91 -0.73 1.28
CA LEU A 118 24.57 -1.33 1.15
C LEU A 118 24.06 -1.39 -0.29
N VAL A 119 24.40 -0.42 -1.13
CA VAL A 119 23.86 -0.38 -2.48
C VAL A 119 24.35 -1.54 -3.35
N PRO A 120 25.66 -1.85 -3.44
CA PRO A 120 26.13 -3.02 -4.18
C PRO A 120 25.58 -4.34 -3.63
N GLU A 121 25.58 -4.52 -2.29
CA GLU A 121 24.98 -5.69 -1.62
C GLU A 121 23.52 -5.89 -2.05
N THR A 122 22.74 -4.79 -2.07
CA THR A 122 21.33 -4.85 -2.46
C THR A 122 21.15 -5.14 -3.94
N LEU A 123 21.98 -4.57 -4.82
CA LEU A 123 21.95 -4.86 -6.27
C LEU A 123 22.29 -6.31 -6.56
N GLU A 124 23.23 -6.90 -5.84
CA GLU A 124 23.54 -8.33 -5.92
C GLU A 124 22.34 -9.17 -5.46
N LEU A 125 21.71 -8.84 -4.34
CA LEU A 125 20.52 -9.53 -3.82
C LEU A 125 19.40 -9.62 -4.87
N VAL A 126 19.16 -8.52 -5.61
CA VAL A 126 18.09 -8.45 -6.61
C VAL A 126 18.54 -8.93 -8.01
N GLY A 127 19.81 -9.37 -8.17
CA GLY A 127 20.34 -9.87 -9.43
C GLY A 127 20.64 -8.79 -10.47
N LEU A 128 21.04 -7.59 -10.03
CA LEU A 128 21.41 -6.46 -10.90
C LEU A 128 22.89 -6.08 -10.80
N ALA A 129 23.74 -6.99 -10.32
CA ALA A 129 25.19 -6.78 -10.30
C ALA A 129 25.71 -6.56 -11.74
N GLY A 130 26.56 -5.54 -11.94
CA GLY A 130 27.08 -5.15 -13.25
C GLY A 130 26.18 -4.17 -14.02
N MET A 131 24.98 -3.84 -13.52
CA MET A 131 24.05 -2.91 -14.16
C MET A 131 24.01 -1.53 -13.49
N GLU A 132 24.92 -1.24 -12.57
CA GLU A 132 24.92 -0.04 -11.69
C GLU A 132 24.84 1.28 -12.46
N LYS A 133 25.44 1.32 -13.65
CA LYS A 133 25.56 2.53 -14.48
C LYS A 133 24.43 2.68 -15.51
N ARG A 134 23.60 1.65 -15.71
CA ARG A 134 22.48 1.71 -16.67
C ARG A 134 21.41 2.70 -16.19
N MET A 135 20.73 3.30 -17.17
CA MET A 135 19.59 4.18 -16.95
C MET A 135 18.28 3.37 -17.03
N PRO A 136 17.19 3.82 -16.40
CA PRO A 136 15.91 3.10 -16.43
C PRO A 136 15.40 2.73 -17.83
N HIS A 137 15.59 3.58 -18.82
CA HIS A 137 15.16 3.33 -20.20
C HIS A 137 16.01 2.26 -20.94
N GLU A 138 17.15 1.85 -20.40
CA GLU A 138 18.00 0.78 -20.91
C GLU A 138 17.67 -0.59 -20.30
N LEU A 139 16.65 -0.64 -19.41
CA LEU A 139 16.27 -1.83 -18.65
C LEU A 139 14.96 -2.43 -19.19
N SER A 140 14.87 -3.76 -19.18
CA SER A 140 13.60 -4.48 -19.33
C SER A 140 12.64 -4.17 -18.17
N GLY A 141 11.34 -4.46 -18.34
CA GLY A 141 10.34 -4.27 -17.27
C GLY A 141 10.70 -5.03 -15.99
N GLY A 142 11.16 -6.26 -16.10
CA GLY A 142 11.60 -7.07 -14.96
C GLY A 142 12.84 -6.50 -14.25
N GLU A 143 13.82 -5.96 -15.01
CA GLU A 143 14.98 -5.28 -14.43
C GLU A 143 14.56 -3.98 -13.73
N GLN A 144 13.65 -3.20 -14.31
CA GLN A 144 13.08 -1.99 -13.66
C GLN A 144 12.39 -2.34 -12.36
N GLN A 145 11.61 -3.42 -12.33
CA GLN A 145 10.97 -3.90 -11.11
C GLN A 145 11.99 -4.33 -10.05
N ARG A 146 13.06 -5.01 -10.44
CA ARG A 146 14.17 -5.36 -9.53
C ARG A 146 14.84 -4.11 -8.94
N VAL A 147 14.99 -3.02 -9.71
CA VAL A 147 15.48 -1.73 -9.20
C VAL A 147 14.48 -1.13 -8.18
N ALA A 148 13.16 -1.19 -8.46
CA ALA A 148 12.14 -0.71 -7.53
C ALA A 148 12.16 -1.52 -6.22
N ILE A 149 12.29 -2.84 -6.29
CA ILE A 149 12.46 -3.72 -5.12
C ILE A 149 13.74 -3.35 -4.36
N ALA A 150 14.88 -3.24 -5.04
CA ALA A 150 16.15 -2.86 -4.41
C ALA A 150 16.01 -1.54 -3.64
N ARG A 151 15.38 -0.53 -4.23
CA ARG A 151 15.11 0.75 -3.57
C ARG A 151 14.22 0.60 -2.33
N ALA A 152 13.23 -0.28 -2.38
CA ALA A 152 12.33 -0.51 -1.26
C ALA A 152 13.01 -1.24 -0.09
N VAL A 153 13.97 -2.15 -0.36
CA VAL A 153 14.57 -3.02 0.67
C VAL A 153 15.95 -2.57 1.15
N VAL A 154 16.62 -1.63 0.46
CA VAL A 154 18.01 -1.22 0.77
C VAL A 154 18.20 -0.74 2.21
N ASN A 155 17.17 -0.18 2.85
CA ASN A 155 17.20 0.21 4.26
C ASN A 155 16.79 -0.93 5.21
N LYS A 156 16.59 -2.15 4.72
CA LYS A 156 16.17 -3.36 5.46
C LYS A 156 14.90 -3.09 6.31
N PRO A 157 13.78 -2.65 5.71
CA PRO A 157 12.56 -2.33 6.44
C PRO A 157 11.94 -3.59 7.05
N PRO A 158 11.33 -3.52 8.25
CA PRO A 158 10.63 -4.67 8.84
C PRO A 158 9.34 -5.06 8.10
N VAL A 159 8.78 -4.17 7.28
CA VAL A 159 7.58 -4.39 6.46
C VAL A 159 7.84 -3.98 5.01
N LEU A 160 7.39 -4.80 4.08
CA LEU A 160 7.39 -4.52 2.65
C LEU A 160 5.95 -4.65 2.12
N LEU A 161 5.44 -3.57 1.55
CA LEU A 161 4.15 -3.55 0.86
C LEU A 161 4.42 -3.60 -0.64
N ALA A 162 3.76 -4.49 -1.34
CA ALA A 162 3.85 -4.62 -2.78
C ALA A 162 2.45 -4.50 -3.40
N ASP A 163 2.21 -3.42 -4.14
CA ASP A 163 0.94 -3.16 -4.83
C ASP A 163 1.09 -3.58 -6.30
N GLU A 164 0.55 -4.75 -6.64
CA GLU A 164 0.61 -5.38 -7.95
C GLU A 164 2.02 -5.43 -8.58
N PRO A 165 3.03 -5.99 -7.88
CA PRO A 165 4.42 -5.91 -8.29
C PRO A 165 4.74 -6.67 -9.59
N THR A 166 3.82 -7.45 -10.11
CA THR A 166 3.96 -8.27 -11.32
C THR A 166 3.01 -7.86 -12.44
N GLY A 167 2.13 -6.88 -12.20
CA GLY A 167 1.02 -6.54 -13.11
C GLY A 167 1.42 -6.07 -14.52
N ASN A 168 2.69 -5.66 -14.73
CA ASN A 168 3.20 -5.20 -16.02
C ASN A 168 4.29 -6.14 -16.58
N LEU A 169 4.38 -7.39 -16.09
CA LEU A 169 5.44 -8.33 -16.44
C LEU A 169 4.86 -9.57 -17.12
N ASP A 170 5.68 -10.25 -17.89
CA ASP A 170 5.36 -11.57 -18.42
C ASP A 170 5.34 -12.64 -17.31
N PRO A 171 4.65 -13.77 -17.50
CA PRO A 171 4.50 -14.79 -16.46
C PRO A 171 5.82 -15.33 -15.89
N ALA A 172 6.84 -15.54 -16.74
CA ALA A 172 8.11 -16.07 -16.28
C ALA A 172 8.84 -15.07 -15.40
N THR A 173 8.90 -13.81 -15.82
CA THR A 173 9.48 -12.71 -15.05
C THR A 173 8.69 -12.50 -13.73
N SER A 174 7.36 -12.64 -13.76
CA SER A 174 6.51 -12.54 -12.57
C SER A 174 6.89 -13.55 -11.51
N LEU A 175 7.09 -14.81 -11.88
CA LEU A 175 7.55 -15.87 -10.97
C LEU A 175 8.92 -15.53 -10.37
N ASP A 176 9.86 -15.04 -11.16
CA ASP A 176 11.19 -14.63 -10.69
C ASP A 176 11.11 -13.50 -9.66
N ILE A 177 10.22 -12.52 -9.87
CA ILE A 177 9.99 -11.43 -8.91
C ILE A 177 9.42 -11.96 -7.61
N VAL A 178 8.46 -12.87 -7.68
CA VAL A 178 7.85 -13.47 -6.48
C VAL A 178 8.84 -14.34 -5.70
N GLN A 179 9.70 -15.09 -6.39
CA GLN A 179 10.78 -15.83 -5.74
C GLN A 179 11.81 -14.89 -5.08
N LEU A 180 12.07 -13.72 -5.67
CA LEU A 180 12.88 -12.69 -5.02
C LEU A 180 12.19 -12.16 -3.74
N LEU A 181 10.90 -11.85 -3.79
CA LEU A 181 10.13 -11.42 -2.61
C LEU A 181 10.13 -12.51 -1.52
N ARG A 182 10.01 -13.79 -1.90
CA ARG A 182 10.13 -14.92 -0.98
C ARG A 182 11.49 -14.92 -0.24
N ARG A 183 12.60 -14.76 -0.97
CA ARG A 183 13.94 -14.68 -0.35
C ARG A 183 14.05 -13.51 0.64
N ILE A 184 13.45 -12.36 0.30
CA ILE A 184 13.40 -11.19 1.20
C ILE A 184 12.56 -11.50 2.43
N HIS A 185 11.43 -12.19 2.29
CA HIS A 185 10.61 -12.66 3.39
C HIS A 185 11.38 -13.62 4.30
N ASP A 186 12.05 -14.60 3.72
CA ASP A 186 12.82 -15.64 4.46
C ASP A 186 13.97 -15.01 5.30
N SER A 187 14.41 -13.79 4.95
CA SER A 187 15.34 -13.00 5.77
C SER A 187 14.68 -12.27 6.96
N GLY A 188 13.37 -12.44 7.18
CA GLY A 188 12.62 -11.92 8.33
C GLY A 188 11.77 -10.68 8.06
N THR A 189 11.62 -10.25 6.80
CA THR A 189 10.76 -9.13 6.41
C THR A 189 9.30 -9.59 6.33
N THR A 190 8.39 -8.86 6.98
CA THR A 190 6.93 -9.03 6.79
C THR A 190 6.53 -8.54 5.41
N ILE A 191 5.83 -9.34 4.62
CA ILE A 191 5.40 -8.94 3.27
C ILE A 191 3.88 -8.93 3.18
N VAL A 192 3.34 -7.84 2.62
CA VAL A 192 1.93 -7.72 2.22
C VAL A 192 1.91 -7.43 0.73
N MET A 193 1.39 -8.35 -0.06
CA MET A 193 1.36 -8.25 -1.51
C MET A 193 -0.08 -8.21 -2.01
N ALA A 194 -0.49 -7.08 -2.55
CA ALA A 194 -1.74 -6.96 -3.30
C ALA A 194 -1.53 -7.51 -4.71
N THR A 195 -2.38 -8.43 -5.14
CA THR A 195 -2.33 -9.02 -6.48
C THR A 195 -3.67 -9.57 -6.92
N HIS A 196 -3.86 -9.68 -8.23
CA HIS A 196 -4.97 -10.41 -8.85
C HIS A 196 -4.46 -11.65 -9.61
N ASP A 197 -3.18 -11.99 -9.47
CA ASP A 197 -2.55 -13.15 -10.13
C ASP A 197 -2.73 -14.41 -9.28
N ASN A 198 -3.70 -15.24 -9.70
CA ASN A 198 -4.05 -16.50 -9.05
C ASN A 198 -2.92 -17.55 -9.12
N VAL A 199 -2.15 -17.57 -10.21
CA VAL A 199 -1.05 -18.54 -10.38
C VAL A 199 0.01 -18.34 -9.29
N ILE A 200 0.39 -17.09 -9.04
CA ILE A 200 1.35 -16.72 -8.01
C ILE A 200 0.85 -17.09 -6.62
N VAL A 201 -0.41 -16.77 -6.32
CA VAL A 201 -1.01 -17.06 -5.01
C VAL A 201 -1.04 -18.58 -4.75
N ASP A 202 -1.46 -19.35 -5.75
CA ASP A 202 -1.60 -20.81 -5.66
C ASP A 202 -0.23 -21.52 -5.56
N GLU A 203 0.81 -20.97 -6.19
CA GLU A 203 2.17 -21.51 -6.09
C GLU A 203 2.79 -21.27 -4.71
N MET A 204 2.62 -20.06 -4.18
CA MET A 204 3.26 -19.64 -2.93
C MET A 204 2.60 -20.20 -1.67
N ARG A 205 1.31 -20.51 -1.70
CA ARG A 205 0.51 -21.06 -0.58
C ARG A 205 0.75 -20.35 0.75
N LYS A 206 0.70 -19.04 0.74
CA LYS A 206 0.77 -18.20 1.92
C LYS A 206 -0.64 -17.82 2.39
N ARG A 207 -0.75 -17.04 3.45
CA ARG A 207 -2.04 -16.50 3.91
C ARG A 207 -2.66 -15.63 2.83
N VAL A 208 -3.95 -15.82 2.59
CA VAL A 208 -4.74 -15.08 1.58
C VAL A 208 -5.89 -14.37 2.26
N VAL A 209 -5.94 -13.07 2.10
CA VAL A 209 -7.04 -12.20 2.52
C VAL A 209 -7.74 -11.70 1.26
N GLU A 210 -9.01 -12.04 1.09
CA GLU A 210 -9.80 -11.65 -0.08
C GLU A 210 -10.70 -10.48 0.25
N LEU A 211 -10.61 -9.45 -0.60
CA LEU A 211 -11.44 -8.26 -0.53
C LEU A 211 -12.46 -8.25 -1.67
N GLU A 212 -13.72 -8.05 -1.33
CA GLU A 212 -14.83 -7.79 -2.25
C GLU A 212 -15.60 -6.55 -1.78
N ASP A 213 -15.79 -5.57 -2.65
CA ASP A 213 -16.53 -4.32 -2.38
C ASP A 213 -16.14 -3.62 -1.06
N GLY A 214 -14.85 -3.65 -0.75
CA GLY A 214 -14.29 -2.99 0.42
C GLY A 214 -14.42 -3.77 1.74
N VAL A 215 -14.91 -5.01 1.72
CA VAL A 215 -15.01 -5.89 2.90
C VAL A 215 -14.12 -7.12 2.74
N ILE A 216 -13.67 -7.70 3.86
CA ILE A 216 -12.95 -8.98 3.85
C ILE A 216 -14.01 -10.09 3.83
N ILE A 217 -13.98 -10.89 2.76
CA ILE A 217 -14.87 -12.05 2.61
C ILE A 217 -14.17 -13.39 2.95
N ARG A 218 -12.83 -13.39 2.98
CA ARG A 218 -12.02 -14.58 3.30
C ARG A 218 -10.67 -14.19 3.89
N ASP A 219 -10.22 -14.95 4.88
CA ASP A 219 -8.89 -14.87 5.48
C ASP A 219 -8.44 -16.28 5.86
N GLU A 220 -7.51 -16.87 5.07
CA GLU A 220 -7.08 -18.25 5.20
C GLU A 220 -5.56 -18.39 5.15
N GLU A 221 -4.99 -19.19 6.06
CA GLU A 221 -3.59 -19.60 6.01
C GLU A 221 -3.38 -20.73 4.98
N GLY A 222 -2.33 -20.60 4.15
CA GLY A 222 -2.06 -21.56 3.08
C GLY A 222 -3.15 -21.61 2.01
N GLY A 223 -3.90 -20.51 1.86
CA GLY A 223 -5.02 -20.39 0.94
C GLY A 223 -4.61 -20.49 -0.52
N SER A 224 -5.58 -20.79 -1.38
CA SER A 224 -5.48 -20.68 -2.84
C SER A 224 -6.31 -19.50 -3.32
N TYR A 225 -6.06 -19.02 -4.55
CA TYR A 225 -6.84 -17.93 -5.13
C TYR A 225 -8.27 -18.35 -5.45
N VAL A 226 -8.45 -19.60 -5.90
CA VAL A 226 -9.79 -20.15 -6.16
C VAL A 226 -10.39 -20.61 -4.83
N PRO A 227 -11.49 -20.04 -4.37
CA PRO A 227 -12.18 -20.53 -3.19
C PRO A 227 -12.51 -21.99 -3.38
N LYS A 228 -12.23 -22.85 -2.40
CA LYS A 228 -12.95 -24.13 -2.30
C LYS A 228 -14.42 -23.75 -2.35
N ALA A 229 -15.16 -24.32 -3.31
CA ALA A 229 -16.56 -23.97 -3.55
C ALA A 229 -17.30 -23.75 -2.22
N VAL A 230 -17.54 -22.48 -1.90
CA VAL A 230 -18.41 -22.11 -0.79
C VAL A 230 -19.80 -22.58 -1.20
N ASP A 231 -20.42 -23.41 -0.37
CA ASP A 231 -21.76 -23.89 -0.60
C ASP A 231 -22.67 -22.67 -0.84
N SER A 232 -23.38 -22.65 -1.94
CA SER A 232 -24.21 -21.51 -2.36
C SER A 232 -25.22 -21.04 -1.31
N ARG A 233 -25.43 -21.84 -0.26
CA ARG A 233 -26.27 -21.52 0.90
C ARG A 233 -25.73 -20.39 1.77
N ASP A 234 -24.39 -20.27 1.89
CA ASP A 234 -23.76 -19.21 2.73
C ASP A 234 -23.81 -17.82 2.09
N ARG A 235 -24.02 -17.73 0.77
CA ARG A 235 -24.23 -16.44 0.06
C ARG A 235 -25.64 -15.92 0.28
N ASP A 236 -26.62 -16.81 0.16
CA ASP A 236 -28.03 -16.45 0.30
C ASP A 236 -28.37 -15.96 1.73
N GLU A 237 -27.71 -16.54 2.76
CA GLU A 237 -27.89 -16.09 4.16
C GLU A 237 -27.29 -14.71 4.41
N ARG A 238 -26.14 -14.36 3.79
CA ARG A 238 -25.50 -13.04 3.94
C ARG A 238 -26.21 -11.94 3.14
N GLU A 239 -26.85 -12.26 2.01
CA GLU A 239 -27.71 -11.34 1.28
C GLU A 239 -29.03 -11.10 2.01
N ALA A 240 -29.59 -12.12 2.67
CA ALA A 240 -30.81 -12.01 3.48
C ALA A 240 -30.59 -11.13 4.74
N ASP A 241 -29.43 -11.26 5.42
CA ASP A 241 -29.10 -10.42 6.58
C ASP A 241 -28.88 -8.94 6.18
N ARG A 242 -28.29 -8.68 5.01
CA ARG A 242 -28.12 -7.30 4.50
C ARG A 242 -29.44 -6.63 4.10
N ALA A 243 -30.40 -7.42 3.61
CA ALA A 243 -31.72 -6.91 3.22
C ALA A 243 -32.62 -6.61 4.42
N HIS A 244 -32.27 -7.12 5.63
CA HIS A 244 -33.05 -6.89 6.84
C HIS A 244 -32.63 -5.60 7.57
N ASP A 245 -31.37 -5.18 7.43
CA ASP A 245 -30.86 -3.95 8.08
C ASP A 245 -31.27 -2.65 7.35
N ASP A 246 -31.70 -2.74 6.08
CA ASP A 246 -32.09 -1.55 5.29
C ASP A 246 -33.56 -1.13 5.48
N HIS A 247 -34.35 -1.80 6.34
CA HIS A 247 -35.80 -1.55 6.45
C HIS A 247 -36.28 -0.87 7.74
N ASP A 248 -35.38 -0.53 8.68
CA ASP A 248 -35.79 0.04 9.99
C ASP A 248 -35.54 1.54 10.17
N GLU A 249 -35.36 2.33 9.09
CA GLU A 249 -35.18 3.80 9.26
C GLU A 249 -35.99 4.63 8.25
N TYR A 250 -37.32 4.43 8.21
CA TYR A 250 -38.27 5.43 7.67
C TYR A 250 -39.55 5.42 8.48
N ASP A 251 -39.56 6.22 9.54
CA ASP A 251 -40.75 6.89 10.07
C ASP A 251 -40.31 8.11 10.86
N ASP A 252 -40.72 9.25 10.46
CA ASP A 252 -41.62 10.23 10.99
C ASP A 252 -41.16 11.69 10.90
N ASP A 253 -41.94 12.45 10.21
CA ASP A 253 -42.36 13.87 10.34
C ASP A 253 -41.43 14.88 11.06
N GLY A 254 -40.90 15.82 10.29
CA GLY A 254 -40.29 17.01 10.85
C GLY A 254 -40.11 18.16 9.84
N ALA A 255 -41.08 19.06 9.79
CA ALA A 255 -41.13 20.27 8.97
C ALA A 255 -39.85 21.12 9.07
N LEU A 256 -39.35 21.59 7.91
CA LEU A 256 -38.25 22.54 7.76
C LEU A 256 -38.70 23.96 8.23
N PRO A 257 -37.87 24.66 9.03
CA PRO A 257 -38.05 26.09 9.27
C PRO A 257 -37.53 26.92 8.10
N PRO A 258 -38.04 28.14 7.87
CA PRO A 258 -37.72 28.97 6.72
C PRO A 258 -36.29 29.55 6.78
N GLN A 259 -35.68 29.64 5.58
CA GLN A 259 -34.36 30.28 5.39
C GLN A 259 -34.47 31.79 5.58
N GLU A 260 -33.65 32.34 6.48
CA GLU A 260 -33.38 33.78 6.58
C GLU A 260 -32.17 34.13 5.74
N ASP A 261 -32.34 35.12 4.87
CA ASP A 261 -31.31 35.76 4.05
C ASP A 261 -30.21 36.39 4.92
N ARG A 262 -28.93 36.05 4.68
CA ARG A 262 -27.79 36.81 5.16
C ARG A 262 -26.92 37.28 3.98
N PRO A 263 -26.45 38.53 4.02
CA PRO A 263 -25.77 39.17 2.90
C PRO A 263 -24.32 38.70 2.73
N ILE A 264 -23.90 38.71 1.48
CA ILE A 264 -22.56 38.39 0.99
C ILE A 264 -21.57 39.43 1.52
N GLY A 265 -20.63 39.00 2.35
CA GLY A 265 -19.50 39.79 2.84
C GLY A 265 -18.28 39.64 1.94
N GLU A 266 -17.64 40.76 1.71
CA GLU A 266 -16.53 41.04 0.81
C GLU A 266 -15.31 40.13 0.98
N VAL A 267 -14.72 39.74 -0.17
CA VAL A 267 -13.46 39.04 -0.29
C VAL A 267 -12.32 40.04 -0.12
N HIS A 268 -11.55 39.93 0.97
CA HIS A 268 -10.25 40.59 1.06
C HIS A 268 -9.16 39.69 0.48
N ALA A 269 -8.53 40.19 -0.57
CA ALA A 269 -7.26 39.68 -1.09
C ALA A 269 -6.16 39.90 -0.04
N LEU A 270 -5.38 38.85 0.21
CA LEU A 270 -4.06 38.95 0.84
C LEU A 270 -3.03 38.38 -0.13
N ASP A 271 -2.42 39.27 -0.87
CA ASP A 271 -1.07 39.14 -1.40
C ASP A 271 -0.13 39.23 -0.19
N ASP A 272 0.79 38.25 -0.09
CA ASP A 272 2.15 38.43 0.46
C ASP A 272 2.78 37.01 0.52
N TRP A 273 3.56 36.70 -0.51
CA TRP A 273 4.56 35.63 -0.48
C TRP A 273 5.91 36.32 -0.64
N ASP A 274 6.58 36.59 0.49
CA ASP A 274 7.97 37.05 0.50
C ASP A 274 8.93 35.86 0.42
N ASP A 275 9.94 36.02 -0.44
CA ASP A 275 11.13 35.24 -0.69
C ASP A 275 11.96 35.02 0.58
N ASP A 276 12.24 33.74 0.91
CA ASP A 276 13.43 33.34 1.67
C ASP A 276 13.77 31.85 1.38
N ALA A 277 14.38 31.60 0.23
CA ALA A 277 14.92 30.29 -0.15
C ALA A 277 16.30 30.38 -0.83
N GLU A 278 17.21 31.19 -0.31
CA GLU A 278 18.59 31.29 -0.82
C GLU A 278 19.69 31.08 0.26
N ASP A 279 19.59 30.11 1.17
CA ASP A 279 20.72 29.88 2.11
C ASP A 279 20.97 28.42 2.52
N LEU A 280 20.71 27.44 1.64
CA LEU A 280 21.01 26.01 1.93
C LEU A 280 21.87 25.31 0.85
N LEU A 281 22.68 26.06 0.06
CA LEU A 281 23.65 25.50 -0.88
C LEU A 281 25.03 26.15 -0.68
N ARG A 282 25.64 25.92 0.48
CA ARG A 282 27.10 26.04 0.62
C ARG A 282 27.68 24.90 1.45
#